data_c279818e89d9c63430fe16922d312ab8
#
_entry.id   c279818e89d9c63430fe16922d312ab8
#
_cell.length_a   1.000
_cell.length_b   1.000
_cell.length_c   1.000
_cell.angle_alpha   90.00
_cell.angle_beta   90.00
_cell.angle_gamma   90.00
#
_symmetry.space_group_name_H-M   'P 1'
#
loop_
_entity.id
_entity.type
_entity.pdbx_description
1 polymer ?
#
loop_
_entity_poly.entity_id
_entity_poly.type
_entity_poly.pdbx_seq_one_letter_code
_entity_poly.pdbx_strand_id
1 'polypeptide(L)'
;MADQFIGTVLHQWRHVGAALVGVTEGELRVGDTIHVKGHTTDFTQTLDSMQVDHAPVESAQAGDEVAIAVADRVRVQDKVFRVSESGSRQGGG
;
A
#
# COMPACT_ATOMS: atom_id res chain seq x y z
N MET A 1 -5.37 -15.13 -4.97
CA MET A 1 -4.25 -15.24 -5.79
C MET A 1 -3.89 -14.07 -6.65
N ALA A 2 -4.78 -13.25 -7.04
CA ALA A 2 -4.42 -12.12 -7.89
C ALA A 2 -4.14 -10.90 -7.06
N ASP A 3 -3.21 -10.08 -7.52
CA ASP A 3 -2.97 -8.80 -6.92
C ASP A 3 -3.98 -7.82 -7.50
N GLN A 4 -4.56 -7.01 -6.65
CA GLN A 4 -5.51 -6.00 -7.08
C GLN A 4 -4.82 -4.64 -7.10
N PHE A 5 -4.85 -3.97 -8.23
CA PHE A 5 -4.28 -2.64 -8.34
C PHE A 5 -5.07 -1.68 -7.44
N ILE A 6 -4.36 -0.94 -6.62
CA ILE A 6 -4.97 -0.02 -5.67
C ILE A 6 -4.67 1.42 -6.03
N GLY A 7 -3.41 1.72 -6.31
CA GLY A 7 -3.05 3.10 -6.55
C GLY A 7 -1.59 3.26 -6.89
N THR A 8 -1.12 4.49 -6.76
CA THR A 8 0.20 4.87 -7.22
C THR A 8 0.87 5.71 -6.16
N VAL A 9 2.19 5.57 -6.06
CA VAL A 9 2.98 6.40 -5.15
C VAL A 9 3.04 7.80 -5.72
N LEU A 10 2.60 8.78 -4.95
CA LEU A 10 2.58 10.17 -5.35
C LEU A 10 3.78 10.94 -4.81
N HIS A 11 4.31 10.50 -3.68
CA HIS A 11 5.46 11.16 -3.06
C HIS A 11 6.14 10.15 -2.13
N GLN A 12 7.40 10.37 -1.84
CA GLN A 12 8.10 9.52 -0.89
C GLN A 12 8.99 10.38 0.00
N TRP A 13 9.13 9.96 1.26
CA TRP A 13 9.96 10.62 2.24
C TRP A 13 11.03 9.62 2.67
N ARG A 14 12.16 9.71 2.03
CA ARG A 14 13.23 8.75 2.23
C ARG A 14 13.72 8.71 3.67
N HIS A 15 13.79 9.86 4.30
CA HIS A 15 14.34 9.95 5.65
C HIS A 15 13.51 9.20 6.67
N VAL A 16 12.22 9.13 6.47
CA VAL A 16 11.34 8.50 7.45
C VAL A 16 10.78 7.18 6.96
N GLY A 17 11.14 6.76 5.76
CA GLY A 17 10.66 5.48 5.25
C GLY A 17 9.15 5.49 5.03
N ALA A 18 8.64 6.52 4.39
CA ALA A 18 7.21 6.65 4.17
C ALA A 18 6.92 7.05 2.73
N ALA A 19 5.71 6.78 2.29
CA ALA A 19 5.27 7.15 0.95
C ALA A 19 3.83 7.59 0.99
N LEU A 20 3.48 8.52 0.13
CA LEU A 20 2.10 8.94 -0.08
C LEU A 20 1.55 8.16 -1.26
N VAL A 21 0.45 7.47 -1.04
CA VAL A 21 -0.19 6.65 -2.06
C VAL A 21 -1.55 7.26 -2.39
N GLY A 22 -1.78 7.52 -3.67
CA GLY A 22 -3.11 7.91 -4.13
C GLY A 22 -3.90 6.66 -4.44
N VAL A 23 -4.94 6.42 -3.68
CA VAL A 23 -5.79 5.24 -3.88
C VAL A 23 -6.79 5.58 -4.99
N THR A 24 -6.78 4.80 -6.05
CA THR A 24 -7.65 5.04 -7.19
C THR A 24 -8.69 3.95 -7.37
N GLU A 25 -8.44 2.76 -6.83
CA GLU A 25 -9.35 1.63 -6.96
C GLU A 25 -9.36 0.84 -5.67
N GLY A 26 -10.49 0.28 -5.34
CA GLY A 26 -10.58 -0.61 -4.20
C GLY A 26 -10.37 0.07 -2.88
N GLU A 27 -9.77 -0.64 -1.97
CA GLU A 27 -9.62 -0.21 -0.59
C GLU A 27 -8.34 -0.79 -0.02
N LEU A 28 -7.67 -0.03 0.84
CA LEU A 28 -6.55 -0.51 1.63
C LEU A 28 -6.93 -0.49 3.09
N ARG A 29 -6.44 -1.48 3.83
CA ARG A 29 -6.65 -1.56 5.29
C ARG A 29 -5.34 -1.91 5.96
N VAL A 30 -5.19 -1.42 7.18
CA VAL A 30 -4.08 -1.85 8.03
C VAL A 30 -4.18 -3.37 8.22
N GLY A 31 -3.07 -4.04 8.02
CA GLY A 31 -3.02 -5.50 8.08
C GLY A 31 -3.02 -6.16 6.72
N ASP A 32 -3.36 -5.42 5.68
CA ASP A 32 -3.30 -5.98 4.33
C ASP A 32 -1.86 -6.17 3.91
N THR A 33 -1.64 -7.15 3.05
CA THR A 33 -0.36 -7.33 2.39
C THR A 33 -0.39 -6.55 1.08
N ILE A 34 0.61 -5.75 0.86
CA ILE A 34 0.71 -4.96 -0.37
C ILE A 34 1.98 -5.32 -1.13
N HIS A 35 1.90 -5.18 -2.43
CA HIS A 35 3.04 -5.37 -3.33
C HIS A 35 3.28 -4.05 -4.04
N VAL A 36 4.46 -3.49 -3.88
CA VAL A 36 4.83 -2.25 -4.54
C VAL A 36 5.73 -2.62 -5.70
N LYS A 37 5.35 -2.21 -6.89
CA LYS A 37 6.05 -2.58 -8.10
C LYS A 37 6.23 -1.39 -9.01
N GLY A 38 7.44 -1.21 -9.49
CA GLY A 38 7.79 -0.16 -10.42
C GLY A 38 8.96 -0.59 -11.27
N HIS A 39 9.54 0.38 -11.96
CA HIS A 39 10.63 0.08 -12.87
C HIS A 39 11.81 -0.60 -12.16
N THR A 40 12.14 -0.11 -10.97
CA THR A 40 13.24 -0.67 -10.18
C THR A 40 12.77 -1.10 -8.79
N THR A 41 11.46 -1.12 -8.56
CA THR A 41 10.88 -1.43 -7.26
C THR A 41 10.06 -2.70 -7.36
N ASP A 42 10.29 -3.61 -6.45
CA ASP A 42 9.49 -4.84 -6.42
C ASP A 42 9.65 -5.48 -5.04
N PHE A 43 8.70 -5.23 -4.16
CA PHE A 43 8.71 -5.86 -2.84
C PHE A 43 7.30 -5.96 -2.29
N THR A 44 7.15 -6.82 -1.30
CA THR A 44 5.88 -7.10 -0.65
C THR A 44 6.05 -6.84 0.84
N GLN A 45 5.05 -6.25 1.46
CA GLN A 45 5.07 -6.02 2.90
C GLN A 45 3.66 -6.01 3.45
N THR A 46 3.56 -6.16 4.76
CA THR A 46 2.31 -5.93 5.47
C THR A 46 2.18 -4.45 5.77
N LEU A 47 0.98 -3.94 5.60
CA LEU A 47 0.69 -2.54 5.84
C LEU A 47 0.42 -2.34 7.33
N ASP A 48 1.39 -1.76 8.03
CA ASP A 48 1.31 -1.64 9.48
C ASP A 48 0.59 -0.39 9.94
N SER A 49 0.64 0.67 9.16
CA SER A 49 0.01 1.92 9.56
C SER A 49 -0.31 2.77 8.34
N MET A 50 -1.33 3.59 8.48
CA MET A 50 -1.71 4.55 7.46
C MET A 50 -2.14 5.84 8.11
N GLN A 51 -1.93 6.95 7.43
CA GLN A 51 -2.37 8.26 7.90
C GLN A 51 -2.97 9.06 6.75
N VAL A 52 -4.03 9.78 7.07
CA VAL A 52 -4.62 10.76 6.15
C VAL A 52 -4.59 12.10 6.86
N ASP A 53 -3.97 13.11 6.26
CA ASP A 53 -3.79 14.43 6.87
C ASP A 53 -3.16 14.32 8.25
N HIS A 54 -2.15 13.48 8.38
CA HIS A 54 -1.40 13.26 9.63
C HIS A 54 -2.23 12.59 10.73
N ALA A 55 -3.43 12.12 10.42
CA ALA A 55 -4.25 11.40 11.38
C ALA A 55 -4.25 9.92 11.05
N PRO A 56 -4.02 9.04 12.03
CA PRO A 56 -4.02 7.61 11.77
C PRO A 56 -5.40 7.14 11.34
N VAL A 57 -5.42 6.27 10.34
CA VAL A 57 -6.67 5.66 9.86
C VAL A 57 -6.45 4.18 9.69
N GLU A 58 -7.54 3.42 9.70
CA GLU A 58 -7.47 1.99 9.54
C GLU A 58 -7.78 1.54 8.13
N SER A 59 -8.37 2.40 7.32
CA SER A 59 -8.68 2.06 5.94
C SER A 59 -8.66 3.31 5.07
N ALA A 60 -8.46 3.10 3.80
CA ALA A 60 -8.49 4.15 2.78
C ALA A 60 -9.19 3.62 1.55
N GLN A 61 -9.95 4.46 0.89
CA GLN A 61 -10.75 4.07 -0.26
C GLN A 61 -10.34 4.88 -1.48
N ALA A 62 -10.87 4.48 -2.63
CA ALA A 62 -10.63 5.20 -3.87
C ALA A 62 -10.95 6.68 -3.69
N GLY A 63 -10.02 7.53 -4.09
CA GLY A 63 -10.12 8.96 -3.92
C GLY A 63 -9.32 9.51 -2.75
N ASP A 64 -8.85 8.64 -1.86
CA ASP A 64 -8.04 9.08 -0.72
C ASP A 64 -6.57 9.10 -1.08
N GLU A 65 -5.84 9.99 -0.42
CA GLU A 65 -4.38 9.98 -0.44
C GLU A 65 -3.90 9.63 0.95
N VAL A 66 -3.12 8.58 1.06
CA VAL A 66 -2.77 8.02 2.35
C VAL A 66 -1.26 7.86 2.45
N ALA A 67 -0.72 8.23 3.60
CA ALA A 67 0.69 8.03 3.87
C ALA A 67 0.87 6.67 4.54
N ILE A 68 1.82 5.90 4.07
CA ILE A 68 2.11 4.58 4.62
C ILE A 68 3.60 4.46 4.93
N ALA A 69 3.92 3.63 5.90
CA ALA A 69 5.30 3.26 6.17
C ALA A 69 5.70 2.18 5.16
N VAL A 70 6.88 2.33 4.58
CA VAL A 70 7.36 1.37 3.58
C VAL A 70 8.65 0.72 4.09
N ALA A 71 8.76 -0.56 3.87
CA ALA A 71 9.91 -1.34 4.33
C ALA A 71 11.11 -1.20 3.42
N ASP A 72 10.91 -0.72 2.21
CA ASP A 72 11.97 -0.61 1.24
C ASP A 72 11.78 0.68 0.47
N ARG A 73 12.75 0.99 -0.37
CA ARG A 73 12.73 2.23 -1.14
C ARG A 73 11.65 2.16 -2.21
N VAL A 74 10.90 3.25 -2.36
CA VAL A 74 9.90 3.38 -3.42
C VAL A 74 10.19 4.64 -4.23
N ARG A 75 9.59 4.71 -5.40
CA ARG A 75 9.70 5.88 -6.27
C ARG A 75 8.33 6.40 -6.62
N VAL A 76 8.26 7.68 -6.91
CA VAL A 76 7.02 8.28 -7.39
C VAL A 76 6.59 7.54 -8.66
N GLN A 77 5.31 7.25 -8.74
CA GLN A 77 4.63 6.52 -9.82
C GLN A 77 4.79 5.00 -9.73
N ASP A 78 5.45 4.48 -8.71
CA ASP A 78 5.40 3.04 -8.47
C ASP A 78 3.96 2.65 -8.19
N LYS A 79 3.58 1.45 -8.58
CA LYS A 79 2.22 0.95 -8.42
C LYS A 79 2.10 0.14 -7.16
N VAL A 80 0.96 0.31 -6.49
CA VAL A 80 0.66 -0.41 -5.26
C VAL A 80 -0.49 -1.37 -5.52
N PHE A 81 -0.29 -2.62 -5.18
CA PHE A 81 -1.29 -3.67 -5.33
C PHE A 81 -1.60 -4.25 -3.97
N ARG A 82 -2.83 -4.69 -3.79
CA ARG A 82 -3.20 -5.47 -2.62
C ARG A 82 -3.13 -6.93 -2.99
N VAL A 83 -2.41 -7.70 -2.20
CA VAL A 83 -2.26 -9.13 -2.43
C VAL A 83 -3.41 -9.82 -1.73
N SER A 84 -4.23 -10.53 -2.49
CA SER A 84 -5.42 -11.15 -1.93
C SER A 84 -5.22 -12.64 -1.74
N GLU A 85 -4.10 -13.00 -1.19
CA GLU A 85 -3.84 -14.40 -0.94
C GLU A 85 -4.48 -14.89 0.32
N SER A 86 -4.85 -13.99 1.18
CA SER A 86 -5.35 -14.41 2.46
C SER A 86 -6.64 -15.17 2.34
N GLY A 87 -7.29 -15.02 1.27
CA GLY A 87 -8.45 -15.83 1.07
C GLY A 87 -8.13 -17.26 1.18
N SER A 88 -6.93 -17.47 1.01
CA SER A 88 -6.54 -18.80 1.15
C SER A 88 -6.28 -19.16 2.56
N ARG A 89 -6.08 -18.69 3.13
CA ARG A 89 -5.83 -19.19 4.11
C ARG A 89 -6.52 -19.33 4.88
N GLN A 90 -6.64 -19.29 4.54
CA GLN A 90 -7.24 -19.57 5.08
C GLN A 90 -7.77 -20.07 5.36
N GLY A 91 -7.64 -20.03 5.02
CA GLY A 91 -8.10 -20.58 5.21
C GLY A 91 -8.25 -20.91 5.73
N GLY A 92 -7.98 -20.72 5.75
CA GLY A 92 -8.09 -21.12 6.24
C GLY A 92 -8.26 -21.27 6.66
N GLY A 93 -8.07 -20.99 6.61
CA GLY A 93 -8.22 -21.32 6.93
C GLY A 93 -8.47 -21.52 6.98
#